data_5b3e8afb54abbdaf730c848f1bebf74a
#
_entry.id   5b3e8afb54abbdaf730c848f1bebf74a
#
_cell.length_a   1.000
_cell.length_b   1.000
_cell.length_c   1.000
_cell.angle_alpha   90.00
_cell.angle_beta   90.00
_cell.angle_gamma   90.00
#
_symmetry.space_group_name_H-M   'P 1'
#
loop_
_entity.id
_entity.type
_entity.pdbx_description
1 polymer ?
#
loop_
_entity_poly.entity_id
_entity_poly.type
_entity_poly.pdbx_seq_one_letter_code
_entity_poly.pdbx_strand_id
1 'polypeptide(L)'
;MKTEQLNLETPGGATIAHVARPDDAAGSGAAAAVILIHEWWGMTDHVRDLAGRYAAEGFTCVAPDLFRGKTTKDPEEASRLMHGLAIEDGLATISSAVAETRRAYGAQKIGITGYCMGGTFALRAACEVEGLAAAAPFYGDIPEDEALGRLRIPVLFIAGARDNWITPEKVNELKEAANRFDLPVEVVSYDADHAFFNDTRPEVYDPEAAANAWQRVLALFRERLQ
;
A
#
# COMPACT_ATOMS: atom_id res chain seq x y z
N MET A 1 3.62 -19.17 -9.81
CA MET A 1 3.38 -18.30 -8.64
C MET A 1 3.06 -19.18 -7.43
N LYS A 2 3.68 -18.92 -6.28
CA LYS A 2 3.43 -19.60 -5.02
C LYS A 2 2.70 -18.67 -4.07
N THR A 3 1.73 -19.19 -3.33
CA THR A 3 1.03 -18.45 -2.28
C THR A 3 1.16 -19.16 -0.95
N GLU A 4 1.31 -18.40 0.12
CA GLU A 4 1.43 -18.90 1.49
C GLU A 4 0.93 -17.87 2.50
N GLN A 5 0.87 -18.25 3.76
CA GLN A 5 0.60 -17.33 4.86
C GLN A 5 1.86 -17.10 5.69
N LEU A 6 2.08 -15.87 6.09
CA LEU A 6 3.13 -15.46 7.00
C LEU A 6 2.49 -15.00 8.31
N ASN A 7 2.91 -15.59 9.42
CA ASN A 7 2.45 -15.17 10.74
C ASN A 7 3.14 -13.87 11.15
N LEU A 8 2.39 -12.96 11.71
CA LEU A 8 2.88 -11.68 12.21
C LEU A 8 2.51 -11.53 13.68
N GLU A 9 3.51 -11.23 14.50
CA GLU A 9 3.31 -10.86 15.90
C GLU A 9 3.36 -9.34 16.04
N THR A 10 2.35 -8.77 16.70
CA THR A 10 2.24 -7.33 16.91
C THR A 10 1.82 -7.01 18.34
N PRO A 11 2.07 -5.82 18.86
CA PRO A 11 1.58 -5.41 20.19
C PRO A 11 0.05 -5.55 20.33
N GLY A 12 -0.70 -5.34 19.26
CA GLY A 12 -2.16 -5.53 19.23
C GLY A 12 -2.63 -6.98 19.09
N GLY A 13 -1.71 -7.96 19.06
CA GLY A 13 -1.96 -9.40 18.92
C GLY A 13 -1.48 -9.98 17.59
N ALA A 14 -1.56 -11.29 17.47
CA ALA A 14 -1.17 -12.02 16.28
C ALA A 14 -2.12 -11.74 15.10
N THR A 15 -1.56 -11.69 13.90
CA THR A 15 -2.29 -11.67 12.64
C THR A 15 -1.52 -12.45 11.58
N ILE A 16 -2.03 -12.47 10.37
CA ILE A 16 -1.38 -13.11 9.22
C ILE A 16 -1.18 -12.11 8.09
N ALA A 17 -0.23 -12.40 7.21
CA ALA A 17 -0.15 -11.80 5.90
C ALA A 17 -0.37 -12.86 4.82
N HIS A 18 -1.11 -12.51 3.77
CA HIS A 18 -1.10 -13.28 2.54
C HIS A 18 0.17 -12.95 1.75
N VAL A 19 0.85 -13.98 1.26
CA VAL A 19 2.08 -13.84 0.48
C VAL A 19 1.91 -14.46 -0.89
N ALA A 20 2.27 -13.71 -1.93
CA ALA A 20 2.39 -14.21 -3.29
C ALA A 20 3.81 -13.99 -3.80
N ARG A 21 4.41 -15.03 -4.40
CA ARG A 21 5.81 -15.01 -4.88
C ARG A 21 5.96 -15.57 -6.28
N PRO A 22 6.95 -15.12 -7.06
CA PRO A 22 7.35 -15.80 -8.29
C PRO A 22 7.78 -17.26 -8.02
N ASP A 23 7.59 -18.14 -9.00
CA ASP A 23 7.98 -19.55 -8.87
C ASP A 23 9.50 -19.72 -8.72
N ASP A 24 10.30 -18.87 -9.36
CA ASP A 24 11.75 -18.96 -9.45
C ASP A 24 12.48 -18.09 -8.41
N ALA A 25 11.80 -17.61 -7.38
CA ALA A 25 12.38 -16.76 -6.34
C ALA A 25 13.56 -17.41 -5.54
N ALA A 26 13.85 -18.68 -5.77
CA ALA A 26 14.90 -19.42 -5.05
C ALA A 26 16.32 -19.23 -5.64
N GLY A 27 16.51 -18.46 -6.71
CA GLY A 27 17.81 -18.38 -7.40
C GLY A 27 18.27 -16.99 -7.88
N SER A 28 17.41 -16.00 -7.88
CA SER A 28 17.77 -14.62 -8.29
C SER A 28 18.06 -13.79 -7.05
N GLY A 29 19.22 -13.14 -6.99
CA GLY A 29 19.75 -12.25 -5.93
C GLY A 29 18.74 -11.55 -5.03
N ALA A 30 19.16 -10.68 -4.14
CA ALA A 30 18.31 -10.04 -3.11
C ALA A 30 16.88 -9.75 -3.60
N ALA A 31 15.91 -10.53 -3.10
CA ALA A 31 14.53 -10.46 -3.55
C ALA A 31 13.94 -9.07 -3.24
N ALA A 32 13.44 -8.40 -4.27
CA ALA A 32 12.64 -7.20 -4.11
C ALA A 32 11.25 -7.58 -3.58
N ALA A 33 10.75 -6.86 -2.59
CA ALA A 33 9.45 -7.13 -2.01
C ALA A 33 8.55 -5.89 -1.98
N VAL A 34 7.25 -6.12 -1.98
CA VAL A 34 6.21 -5.09 -1.86
C VAL A 34 5.27 -5.47 -0.73
N ILE A 35 5.10 -4.56 0.22
CA ILE A 35 4.02 -4.64 1.21
C ILE A 35 2.77 -4.02 0.58
N LEU A 36 1.67 -4.78 0.56
CA LEU A 36 0.40 -4.38 -0.04
C LEU A 36 -0.67 -4.22 1.04
N ILE A 37 -1.15 -3.00 1.25
CA ILE A 37 -2.17 -2.72 2.27
C ILE A 37 -3.57 -2.72 1.65
N HIS A 38 -4.46 -3.50 2.26
CA HIS A 38 -5.82 -3.68 1.79
C HIS A 38 -6.71 -2.44 2.00
N GLU A 39 -7.80 -2.38 1.25
CA GLU A 39 -8.87 -1.39 1.44
C GLU A 39 -9.66 -1.64 2.75
N TRP A 40 -10.62 -0.79 3.06
CA TRP A 40 -11.47 -0.89 4.25
C TRP A 40 -12.36 -2.16 4.31
N TRP A 41 -12.37 -2.95 3.24
CA TRP A 41 -13.08 -4.22 3.17
C TRP A 41 -12.35 -5.39 3.84
N GLY A 42 -11.09 -5.22 4.22
CA GLY A 42 -10.21 -6.27 4.73
C GLY A 42 -9.54 -7.08 3.63
N MET A 43 -9.03 -8.27 3.99
CA MET A 43 -8.30 -9.17 3.08
C MET A 43 -9.23 -9.91 2.12
N THR A 44 -9.78 -9.19 1.14
CA THR A 44 -10.66 -9.72 0.09
C THR A 44 -9.89 -10.50 -0.98
N ASP A 45 -10.63 -11.21 -1.86
CA ASP A 45 -10.04 -11.89 -3.02
C ASP A 45 -9.38 -10.92 -4.00
N HIS A 46 -9.89 -9.68 -4.12
CA HIS A 46 -9.26 -8.62 -4.90
C HIS A 46 -7.84 -8.29 -4.40
N VAL A 47 -7.64 -8.18 -3.09
CA VAL A 47 -6.31 -7.94 -2.52
C VAL A 47 -5.36 -9.11 -2.80
N ARG A 48 -5.86 -10.35 -2.71
CA ARG A 48 -5.09 -11.55 -3.04
C ARG A 48 -4.70 -11.58 -4.52
N ASP A 49 -5.60 -11.18 -5.40
CA ASP A 49 -5.34 -11.07 -6.83
C ASP A 49 -4.29 -9.98 -7.11
N LEU A 50 -4.40 -8.81 -6.49
CA LEU A 50 -3.37 -7.76 -6.59
C LEU A 50 -2.00 -8.26 -6.13
N ALA A 51 -1.94 -9.00 -5.02
CA ALA A 51 -0.68 -9.61 -4.57
C ALA A 51 -0.11 -10.56 -5.64
N GLY A 52 -0.97 -11.34 -6.30
CA GLY A 52 -0.60 -12.18 -7.44
C GLY A 52 -0.06 -11.40 -8.63
N ARG A 53 -0.67 -10.24 -8.95
CA ARG A 53 -0.20 -9.35 -10.02
C ARG A 53 1.22 -8.83 -9.74
N TYR A 54 1.52 -8.37 -8.51
CA TYR A 54 2.89 -8.00 -8.13
C TYR A 54 3.87 -9.18 -8.21
N ALA A 55 3.42 -10.38 -7.84
CA ALA A 55 4.25 -11.57 -7.94
C ALA A 55 4.56 -11.94 -9.40
N ALA A 56 3.62 -11.73 -10.33
CA ALA A 56 3.83 -11.92 -11.76
C ALA A 56 4.85 -10.93 -12.34
N GLU A 57 4.99 -9.75 -11.74
CA GLU A 57 6.00 -8.73 -12.08
C GLU A 57 7.38 -8.97 -11.40
N GLY A 58 7.53 -10.09 -10.70
CA GLY A 58 8.79 -10.51 -10.10
C GLY A 58 9.02 -10.08 -8.65
N PHE A 59 8.05 -9.46 -7.99
CA PHE A 59 8.16 -9.06 -6.59
C PHE A 59 7.62 -10.12 -5.63
N THR A 60 8.24 -10.27 -4.46
CA THR A 60 7.57 -10.95 -3.35
C THR A 60 6.55 -9.98 -2.75
N CYS A 61 5.26 -10.24 -2.93
CA CYS A 61 4.20 -9.40 -2.39
C CYS A 61 3.68 -9.96 -1.07
N VAL A 62 3.68 -9.13 -0.03
CA VAL A 62 3.21 -9.47 1.32
C VAL A 62 2.08 -8.53 1.71
N ALA A 63 0.89 -9.07 1.88
CA ALA A 63 -0.30 -8.32 2.24
C ALA A 63 -0.73 -8.64 3.69
N PRO A 64 -0.34 -7.80 4.68
CA PRO A 64 -0.74 -7.99 6.07
C PRO A 64 -2.23 -7.72 6.26
N ASP A 65 -2.86 -8.53 7.09
CA ASP A 65 -4.25 -8.34 7.48
C ASP A 65 -4.33 -7.42 8.71
N LEU A 66 -4.65 -6.15 8.47
CA LEU A 66 -4.80 -5.14 9.51
C LEU A 66 -6.06 -5.37 10.37
N PHE A 67 -7.03 -6.14 9.88
CA PHE A 67 -8.30 -6.41 10.57
C PHE A 67 -8.35 -7.77 11.26
N ARG A 68 -7.22 -8.50 11.29
CA ARG A 68 -7.07 -9.77 12.03
C ARG A 68 -8.16 -10.78 11.68
N GLY A 69 -8.34 -11.04 10.38
CA GLY A 69 -9.29 -12.02 9.85
C GLY A 69 -10.69 -11.48 9.56
N LYS A 70 -10.96 -10.20 9.83
CA LYS A 70 -12.27 -9.62 9.55
C LYS A 70 -12.31 -9.10 8.11
N THR A 71 -13.35 -9.47 7.39
CA THR A 71 -13.68 -8.96 6.05
C THR A 71 -15.17 -8.68 5.97
N THR A 72 -15.56 -7.69 5.19
CA THR A 72 -16.97 -7.35 5.03
C THR A 72 -17.26 -6.82 3.61
N LYS A 73 -18.53 -6.88 3.22
CA LYS A 73 -19.07 -6.19 2.03
C LYS A 73 -20.08 -5.10 2.44
N ASP A 74 -20.35 -4.98 3.74
CA ASP A 74 -21.25 -3.99 4.29
C ASP A 74 -20.47 -2.70 4.59
N PRO A 75 -20.84 -1.55 3.98
CA PRO A 75 -20.17 -0.27 4.20
C PRO A 75 -20.20 0.21 5.66
N GLU A 76 -21.25 -0.07 6.41
CA GLU A 76 -21.35 0.34 7.83
C GLU A 76 -20.34 -0.45 8.68
N GLU A 77 -20.23 -1.76 8.43
CA GLU A 77 -19.22 -2.60 9.10
C GLU A 77 -17.81 -2.21 8.68
N ALA A 78 -17.57 -1.95 7.39
CA ALA A 78 -16.28 -1.49 6.90
C ALA A 78 -15.86 -0.17 7.57
N SER A 79 -16.80 0.77 7.70
CA SER A 79 -16.57 2.04 8.39
C SER A 79 -16.21 1.81 9.87
N ARG A 80 -16.93 0.90 10.57
CA ARG A 80 -16.61 0.55 11.96
C ARG A 80 -15.21 -0.07 12.11
N LEU A 81 -14.85 -0.99 11.21
CA LEU A 81 -13.53 -1.62 11.21
C LEU A 81 -12.43 -0.59 10.96
N MET A 82 -12.60 0.28 9.98
CA MET A 82 -11.63 1.32 9.64
C MET A 82 -11.43 2.32 10.79
N HIS A 83 -12.52 2.86 11.37
CA HIS A 83 -12.42 3.80 12.48
C HIS A 83 -11.99 3.15 13.81
N GLY A 84 -12.17 1.84 13.94
CA GLY A 84 -11.71 1.08 15.10
C GLY A 84 -10.23 0.69 15.04
N LEU A 85 -9.57 0.87 13.90
CA LEU A 85 -8.15 0.59 13.73
C LEU A 85 -7.32 1.82 14.10
N ALA A 86 -6.64 1.77 15.24
CA ALA A 86 -5.69 2.82 15.61
C ALA A 86 -4.52 2.87 14.61
N ILE A 87 -4.02 4.07 14.33
CA ILE A 87 -2.89 4.27 13.41
C ILE A 87 -1.67 3.48 13.90
N GLU A 88 -1.37 3.55 15.18
CA GLU A 88 -0.24 2.86 15.81
C GLU A 88 -0.32 1.33 15.64
N ASP A 89 -1.51 0.76 15.74
CA ASP A 89 -1.74 -0.69 15.54
C ASP A 89 -1.50 -1.10 14.09
N GLY A 90 -2.00 -0.30 13.14
CA GLY A 90 -1.76 -0.51 11.72
C GLY A 90 -0.27 -0.40 11.37
N LEU A 91 0.41 0.63 11.85
CA LEU A 91 1.85 0.83 11.64
C LEU A 91 2.69 -0.28 12.29
N ALA A 92 2.33 -0.73 13.49
CA ALA A 92 2.99 -1.86 14.14
C ALA A 92 2.85 -3.15 13.33
N THR A 93 1.67 -3.38 12.74
CA THR A 93 1.44 -4.53 11.86
C THR A 93 2.27 -4.44 10.57
N ILE A 94 2.36 -3.24 9.97
CA ILE A 94 3.19 -3.00 8.79
C ILE A 94 4.68 -3.18 9.12
N SER A 95 5.13 -2.67 10.25
CA SER A 95 6.51 -2.84 10.73
C SER A 95 6.87 -4.31 10.93
N SER A 96 5.98 -5.09 11.55
CA SER A 96 6.13 -6.54 11.67
C SER A 96 6.21 -7.22 10.31
N ALA A 97 5.34 -6.83 9.36
CA ALA A 97 5.36 -7.38 8.00
C ALA A 97 6.69 -7.07 7.28
N VAL A 98 7.24 -5.87 7.42
CA VAL A 98 8.55 -5.49 6.86
C VAL A 98 9.66 -6.35 7.47
N ALA A 99 9.70 -6.49 8.79
CA ALA A 99 10.72 -7.29 9.49
C ALA A 99 10.65 -8.77 9.08
N GLU A 100 9.46 -9.36 9.09
CA GLU A 100 9.23 -10.76 8.72
C GLU A 100 9.50 -11.02 7.24
N THR A 101 9.20 -10.08 6.35
CA THR A 101 9.53 -10.17 4.92
C THR A 101 11.04 -10.25 4.71
N ARG A 102 11.81 -9.46 5.43
CA ARG A 102 13.27 -9.56 5.41
C ARG A 102 13.78 -10.89 5.94
N ARG A 103 13.26 -11.31 7.08
CA ARG A 103 13.67 -12.55 7.75
C ARG A 103 13.36 -13.78 6.91
N ALA A 104 12.13 -13.89 6.40
CA ALA A 104 11.64 -15.09 5.73
C ALA A 104 12.09 -15.19 4.26
N TYR A 105 12.23 -14.05 3.57
CA TYR A 105 12.47 -14.00 2.13
C TYR A 105 13.80 -13.36 1.72
N GLY A 106 14.58 -12.85 2.68
CA GLY A 106 15.85 -12.20 2.40
C GLY A 106 15.74 -10.89 1.64
N ALA A 107 14.55 -10.24 1.65
CA ALA A 107 14.32 -9.01 0.92
C ALA A 107 15.21 -7.88 1.44
N GLN A 108 16.06 -7.32 0.57
CA GLN A 108 16.95 -6.23 0.92
C GLN A 108 16.27 -4.87 0.79
N LYS A 109 15.44 -4.73 -0.24
CA LYS A 109 14.68 -3.50 -0.52
C LYS A 109 13.18 -3.82 -0.56
N ILE A 110 12.40 -3.05 0.17
CA ILE A 110 10.97 -3.26 0.35
C ILE A 110 10.24 -1.98 -0.01
N GLY A 111 9.31 -2.07 -0.97
CA GLY A 111 8.35 -1.02 -1.27
C GLY A 111 7.05 -1.22 -0.50
N ILE A 112 6.25 -0.18 -0.44
CA ILE A 112 4.89 -0.26 0.11
C ILE A 112 3.89 0.38 -0.84
N THR A 113 2.73 -0.24 -0.96
CA THR A 113 1.57 0.29 -1.67
C THR A 113 0.31 -0.04 -0.90
N GLY A 114 -0.77 0.65 -1.22
CA GLY A 114 -2.07 0.38 -0.63
C GLY A 114 -3.14 1.27 -1.25
N TYR A 115 -4.38 0.87 -1.11
CA TYR A 115 -5.52 1.45 -1.80
C TYR A 115 -6.54 1.96 -0.79
N CYS A 116 -7.10 3.17 -0.97
CA CYS A 116 -8.09 3.76 -0.07
C CYS A 116 -7.52 3.88 1.36
N MET A 117 -8.14 3.26 2.36
CA MET A 117 -7.57 3.12 3.71
C MET A 117 -6.13 2.60 3.66
N GLY A 118 -5.85 1.61 2.81
CA GLY A 118 -4.50 1.11 2.63
C GLY A 118 -3.53 2.15 2.06
N GLY A 119 -4.00 3.07 1.24
CA GLY A 119 -3.22 4.21 0.76
C GLY A 119 -2.83 5.16 1.89
N THR A 120 -3.77 5.40 2.84
CA THR A 120 -3.51 6.18 4.06
C THR A 120 -2.39 5.54 4.89
N PHE A 121 -2.50 4.23 5.15
CA PHE A 121 -1.47 3.51 5.89
C PHE A 121 -0.15 3.41 5.14
N ALA A 122 -0.16 3.28 3.81
CA ALA A 122 1.07 3.22 3.01
C ALA A 122 1.83 4.56 3.05
N LEU A 123 1.13 5.69 2.93
CA LEU A 123 1.75 7.01 3.05
C LEU A 123 2.27 7.27 4.48
N ARG A 124 1.47 6.92 5.49
CA ARG A 124 1.87 7.06 6.89
C ARG A 124 3.08 6.19 7.22
N ALA A 125 3.09 4.93 6.77
CA ALA A 125 4.22 4.02 6.94
C ALA A 125 5.49 4.54 6.22
N ALA A 126 5.37 5.17 5.06
CA ALA A 126 6.50 5.80 4.38
C ALA A 126 7.17 6.88 5.23
N CYS A 127 6.42 7.54 6.12
CA CYS A 127 6.93 8.55 7.03
C CYS A 127 7.54 7.97 8.31
N GLU A 128 7.07 6.81 8.79
CA GLU A 128 7.29 6.37 10.16
C GLU A 128 7.85 4.94 10.31
N VAL A 129 7.72 4.08 9.29
CA VAL A 129 8.21 2.71 9.35
C VAL A 129 9.57 2.60 8.69
N GLU A 130 10.55 2.14 9.46
CA GLU A 130 11.90 1.92 8.96
C GLU A 130 11.96 0.76 7.98
N GLY A 131 12.92 0.83 7.06
CA GLY A 131 13.22 -0.28 6.18
C GLY A 131 12.43 -0.30 4.88
N LEU A 132 11.59 0.68 4.63
CA LEU A 132 10.97 0.91 3.33
C LEU A 132 11.93 1.71 2.42
N ALA A 133 11.86 1.45 1.11
CA ALA A 133 12.72 2.08 0.10
C ALA A 133 11.95 2.95 -0.90
N ALA A 134 10.64 2.72 -1.06
CA ALA A 134 9.74 3.51 -1.89
C ALA A 134 8.28 3.26 -1.47
N ALA A 135 7.39 4.22 -1.76
CA ALA A 135 5.96 4.05 -1.51
C ALA A 135 5.12 4.51 -2.69
N ALA A 136 4.01 3.81 -2.92
CA ALA A 136 3.03 4.13 -3.95
C ALA A 136 1.60 4.08 -3.38
N PRO A 137 1.20 5.06 -2.54
CA PRO A 137 -0.15 5.14 -2.00
C PRO A 137 -1.17 5.57 -3.05
N PHE A 138 -2.31 4.88 -3.11
CA PHE A 138 -3.43 5.20 -3.97
C PHE A 138 -4.56 5.83 -3.16
N TYR A 139 -4.93 7.04 -3.52
CA TYR A 139 -6.08 7.80 -2.99
C TYR A 139 -6.30 7.58 -1.48
N GLY A 140 -5.21 7.64 -0.71
CA GLY A 140 -5.21 7.58 0.74
C GLY A 140 -5.27 8.95 1.38
N ASP A 141 -5.71 9.03 2.63
CA ASP A 141 -5.70 10.27 3.40
C ASP A 141 -4.28 10.71 3.72
N ILE A 142 -4.11 12.00 3.89
CA ILE A 142 -2.80 12.63 4.02
C ILE A 142 -2.53 12.86 5.51
N PRO A 143 -1.37 12.41 6.01
CA PRO A 143 -1.01 12.63 7.40
C PRO A 143 -0.65 14.10 7.65
N GLU A 144 -0.68 14.47 8.91
CA GLU A 144 -0.29 15.80 9.39
C GLU A 144 1.19 16.12 9.10
N ASP A 145 1.50 17.40 9.04
CA ASP A 145 2.83 17.95 8.73
C ASP A 145 3.97 17.36 9.59
N GLU A 146 3.70 17.02 10.85
CA GLU A 146 4.69 16.40 11.72
C GLU A 146 5.14 15.03 11.20
N ALA A 147 4.21 14.22 10.70
CA ALA A 147 4.54 12.94 10.09
C ALA A 147 5.19 13.12 8.72
N LEU A 148 4.62 13.98 7.86
CA LEU A 148 5.18 14.27 6.53
C LEU A 148 6.62 14.76 6.62
N GLY A 149 6.95 15.57 7.61
CA GLY A 149 8.31 16.07 7.84
C GLY A 149 9.36 14.98 8.14
N ARG A 150 8.91 13.74 8.42
CA ARG A 150 9.79 12.57 8.63
C ARG A 150 10.04 11.77 7.34
N LEU A 151 9.30 12.03 6.27
CA LEU A 151 9.43 11.30 4.99
C LEU A 151 10.82 11.47 4.39
N ARG A 152 11.47 10.35 4.01
CA ARG A 152 12.81 10.36 3.41
C ARG A 152 12.92 9.47 2.17
N ILE A 153 11.91 8.67 1.87
CA ILE A 153 11.88 7.76 0.73
C ILE A 153 11.02 8.34 -0.40
N PRO A 154 11.29 8.01 -1.67
CA PRO A 154 10.44 8.45 -2.77
C PRO A 154 9.01 7.93 -2.66
N VAL A 155 8.07 8.81 -2.91
CA VAL A 155 6.62 8.54 -2.91
C VAL A 155 6.03 8.92 -4.26
N LEU A 156 5.29 8.00 -4.86
CA LEU A 156 4.41 8.27 -5.99
C LEU A 156 2.96 8.22 -5.51
N PHE A 157 2.39 9.37 -5.20
CA PHE A 157 1.00 9.48 -4.73
C PHE A 157 0.03 9.48 -5.91
N ILE A 158 -0.88 8.53 -5.94
CA ILE A 158 -1.88 8.36 -7.00
C ILE A 158 -3.24 8.87 -6.51
N ALA A 159 -3.84 9.81 -7.24
CA ALA A 159 -5.09 10.47 -6.88
C ALA A 159 -6.13 10.42 -8.00
N GLY A 160 -7.41 10.46 -7.63
CA GLY A 160 -8.53 10.72 -8.52
C GLY A 160 -8.91 12.20 -8.45
N ALA A 161 -9.09 12.86 -9.58
CA ALA A 161 -9.48 14.28 -9.61
C ALA A 161 -10.97 14.52 -9.32
N ARG A 162 -11.80 13.45 -9.39
CA ARG A 162 -13.22 13.47 -9.01
C ARG A 162 -13.48 12.78 -7.67
N ASP A 163 -12.42 12.55 -6.88
CA ASP A 163 -12.53 11.93 -5.57
C ASP A 163 -13.20 12.90 -4.58
N ASN A 164 -14.30 12.46 -3.95
CA ASN A 164 -15.05 13.25 -2.98
C ASN A 164 -14.56 13.04 -1.53
N TRP A 165 -13.62 12.13 -1.33
CA TRP A 165 -13.04 11.84 -0.01
C TRP A 165 -11.61 12.37 0.08
N ILE A 166 -10.76 11.96 -0.85
CA ILE A 166 -9.40 12.51 -0.98
C ILE A 166 -9.46 13.57 -2.08
N THR A 167 -10.07 14.70 -1.73
CA THR A 167 -10.42 15.77 -2.68
C THR A 167 -9.17 16.41 -3.30
N PRO A 168 -9.31 17.07 -4.46
CA PRO A 168 -8.21 17.84 -5.06
C PRO A 168 -7.56 18.84 -4.10
N GLU A 169 -8.33 19.41 -3.16
CA GLU A 169 -7.82 20.33 -2.14
C GLU A 169 -6.86 19.61 -1.19
N LYS A 170 -7.23 18.44 -0.66
CA LYS A 170 -6.34 17.61 0.16
C LYS A 170 -5.07 17.21 -0.60
N VAL A 171 -5.20 16.84 -1.87
CA VAL A 171 -4.05 16.52 -2.73
C VAL A 171 -3.14 17.73 -2.92
N ASN A 172 -3.69 18.94 -3.03
CA ASN A 172 -2.89 20.17 -3.09
C ASN A 172 -2.18 20.47 -1.76
N GLU A 173 -2.81 20.19 -0.61
CA GLU A 173 -2.14 20.27 0.70
C GLU A 173 -0.88 19.37 0.75
N LEU A 174 -0.95 18.15 0.23
CA LEU A 174 0.23 17.28 0.11
C LEU A 174 1.31 17.89 -0.78
N LYS A 175 0.95 18.47 -1.94
CA LYS A 175 1.92 19.14 -2.83
C LYS A 175 2.57 20.34 -2.16
N GLU A 176 1.79 21.13 -1.41
CA GLU A 176 2.30 22.27 -0.66
C GLU A 176 3.25 21.83 0.47
N ALA A 177 2.88 20.78 1.20
CA ALA A 177 3.75 20.19 2.23
C ALA A 177 5.04 19.63 1.62
N ALA A 178 4.93 18.94 0.47
CA ALA A 178 6.09 18.40 -0.24
C ALA A 178 7.06 19.51 -0.64
N ASN A 179 6.55 20.62 -1.18
CA ASN A 179 7.38 21.79 -1.52
C ASN A 179 7.96 22.47 -0.26
N ARG A 180 7.16 22.61 0.80
CA ARG A 180 7.58 23.29 2.05
C ARG A 180 8.70 22.55 2.76
N PHE A 181 8.66 21.22 2.76
CA PHE A 181 9.61 20.36 3.45
C PHE A 181 10.66 19.70 2.53
N ASP A 182 10.65 20.05 1.24
CA ASP A 182 11.53 19.43 0.19
C ASP A 182 11.43 17.89 0.20
N LEU A 183 10.19 17.38 0.18
CA LEU A 183 9.93 15.93 0.24
C LEU A 183 9.99 15.29 -1.15
N PRO A 184 10.49 14.05 -1.25
CA PRO A 184 10.58 13.32 -2.51
C PRO A 184 9.21 12.73 -2.92
N VAL A 185 8.20 13.57 -3.11
CA VAL A 185 6.83 13.20 -3.45
C VAL A 185 6.49 13.65 -4.87
N GLU A 186 6.15 12.69 -5.71
CA GLU A 186 5.48 12.91 -7.00
C GLU A 186 3.99 12.64 -6.83
N VAL A 187 3.14 13.53 -7.30
CA VAL A 187 1.67 13.37 -7.29
C VAL A 187 1.17 13.25 -8.73
N VAL A 188 0.47 12.16 -9.01
CA VAL A 188 -0.22 11.94 -10.30
C VAL A 188 -1.71 11.85 -10.05
N SER A 189 -2.47 12.74 -10.70
CA SER A 189 -3.93 12.77 -10.64
C SER A 189 -4.53 12.33 -11.96
N TYR A 190 -5.54 11.47 -11.92
CA TYR A 190 -6.31 11.00 -13.06
C TYR A 190 -7.71 11.61 -13.02
N ASP A 191 -8.32 11.87 -14.17
CA ASP A 191 -9.73 12.24 -14.24
C ASP A 191 -10.62 11.01 -13.93
N ALA A 192 -10.63 10.61 -12.67
CA ALA A 192 -11.25 9.38 -12.17
C ALA A 192 -11.80 9.59 -10.76
N ASP A 193 -12.70 8.70 -10.34
CA ASP A 193 -13.33 8.72 -9.02
C ASP A 193 -12.46 8.03 -7.95
N HIS A 194 -12.89 8.10 -6.68
CA HIS A 194 -12.28 7.28 -5.62
C HIS A 194 -12.34 5.79 -5.96
N ALA A 195 -11.28 5.05 -5.65
CA ALA A 195 -11.16 3.61 -5.91
C ALA A 195 -11.17 3.21 -7.41
N PHE A 196 -10.80 4.10 -8.32
CA PHE A 196 -10.76 3.85 -9.76
C PHE A 196 -9.89 2.68 -10.20
N PHE A 197 -8.99 2.21 -9.35
CA PHE A 197 -8.12 1.07 -9.63
C PHE A 197 -8.80 -0.28 -9.37
N ASN A 198 -9.91 -0.31 -8.63
CA ASN A 198 -10.57 -1.54 -8.21
C ASN A 198 -11.49 -2.09 -9.32
N ASP A 199 -10.99 -3.07 -10.07
CA ASP A 199 -11.69 -3.72 -11.19
C ASP A 199 -12.84 -4.64 -10.76
N THR A 200 -13.02 -4.87 -9.47
CA THR A 200 -14.20 -5.56 -8.93
C THR A 200 -15.37 -4.61 -8.67
N ARG A 201 -15.18 -3.30 -8.91
CA ARG A 201 -16.16 -2.24 -8.72
C ARG A 201 -16.39 -1.47 -10.04
N PRO A 202 -17.17 -2.03 -10.98
CA PRO A 202 -17.35 -1.46 -12.31
C PRO A 202 -17.93 -0.03 -12.32
N GLU A 203 -18.58 0.39 -11.23
CA GLU A 203 -19.16 1.74 -11.10
C GLU A 203 -18.11 2.84 -10.93
N VAL A 204 -16.88 2.51 -10.49
CA VAL A 204 -15.79 3.47 -10.28
C VAL A 204 -14.51 3.09 -11.03
N TYR A 205 -14.42 1.87 -11.55
CA TYR A 205 -13.24 1.39 -12.26
C TYR A 205 -12.96 2.16 -13.53
N ASP A 206 -11.76 2.71 -13.65
CA ASP A 206 -11.26 3.34 -14.87
C ASP A 206 -10.06 2.53 -15.40
N PRO A 207 -10.25 1.73 -16.46
CA PRO A 207 -9.20 0.84 -16.96
C PRO A 207 -7.98 1.57 -17.51
N GLU A 208 -8.14 2.77 -18.10
CA GLU A 208 -7.03 3.52 -18.68
C GLU A 208 -6.20 4.16 -17.57
N ALA A 209 -6.85 4.80 -16.59
CA ALA A 209 -6.20 5.36 -15.41
C ALA A 209 -5.51 4.28 -14.59
N ALA A 210 -6.18 3.15 -14.37
CA ALA A 210 -5.63 2.01 -13.63
C ALA A 210 -4.39 1.42 -14.32
N ALA A 211 -4.44 1.19 -15.63
CA ALA A 211 -3.32 0.67 -16.39
C ALA A 211 -2.11 1.63 -16.37
N ASN A 212 -2.33 2.93 -16.54
CA ASN A 212 -1.26 3.92 -16.50
C ASN A 212 -0.66 4.03 -15.10
N ALA A 213 -1.49 4.09 -14.04
CA ALA A 213 -1.03 4.11 -12.65
C ALA A 213 -0.20 2.87 -12.32
N TRP A 214 -0.64 1.68 -12.74
CA TRP A 214 0.09 0.43 -12.57
C TRP A 214 1.50 0.49 -13.16
N GLN A 215 1.64 0.95 -14.42
CA GLN A 215 2.95 1.06 -15.08
C GLN A 215 3.88 2.03 -14.36
N ARG A 216 3.37 3.16 -13.85
CA ARG A 216 4.16 4.13 -13.08
C ARG A 216 4.64 3.54 -11.76
N VAL A 217 3.77 2.83 -11.04
CA VAL A 217 4.15 2.15 -9.78
C VAL A 217 5.21 1.07 -10.04
N LEU A 218 5.04 0.27 -11.08
CA LEU A 218 6.05 -0.73 -11.46
C LEU A 218 7.38 -0.08 -11.84
N ALA A 219 7.37 1.04 -12.54
CA ALA A 219 8.58 1.78 -12.89
C ALA A 219 9.32 2.26 -11.63
N LEU A 220 8.60 2.88 -10.68
CA LEU A 220 9.17 3.29 -9.39
C LEU A 220 9.76 2.09 -8.64
N PHE A 221 9.00 0.99 -8.51
CA PHE A 221 9.46 -0.16 -7.76
C PHE A 221 10.64 -0.88 -8.42
N ARG A 222 10.68 -0.97 -9.75
CA ARG A 222 11.85 -1.51 -10.46
C ARG A 222 13.09 -0.64 -10.26
N GLU A 223 12.95 0.68 -10.34
CA GLU A 223 14.07 1.60 -10.12
C GLU A 223 14.62 1.53 -8.68
N ARG A 224 13.73 1.43 -7.70
CA ARG A 224 14.13 1.58 -6.29
C ARG A 224 14.39 0.27 -5.57
N LEU A 225 13.78 -0.82 -6.03
CA LEU A 225 13.85 -2.11 -5.33
C LEU A 225 14.72 -3.15 -6.04
N GLN A 226 14.92 -3.03 -7.33
CA GLN A 226 15.81 -3.90 -8.13
C GLN A 226 17.09 -3.17 -8.48
#